data_92ab71b984e874dff7ecd07f4b15757e
#
_entry.id   92ab71b984e874dff7ecd07f4b15757e
#
_cell.length_a   1.000
_cell.length_b   1.000
_cell.length_c   1.000
_cell.angle_alpha   90.00
_cell.angle_beta   90.00
_cell.angle_gamma   90.00
#
_symmetry.space_group_name_H-M   'P 1'
#
loop_
_entity.id
_entity.type
_entity.pdbx_description
1 polymer ?
#
loop_
_entity_poly.entity_id
_entity_poly.type
_entity_poly.pdbx_seq_one_letter_code
_entity_poly.pdbx_strand_id
1 'polypeptide(L)'
;FSITFFNTPFLRTLNDNTNNVLGAKNVNGGFCFGCQNFGNIIIYRKEECFKVFSHELIHNMGIDQYFWDFMNAAKNKQCNEYKIYKSFIKNYNISYEVNNNNIGLQECFVEFWGEFFNNALTSFLYANSCILSNNELKFKIYKNFFTKIIQFEYIHNYYQVYKILKFNNMNYNDLIVKNIHNDNNIHNNNNIHDDNNIHNDNKIHKNYKEHTHVFSYYILKLFLLIDYKGFINSSISLSIIDNIYNINFSQTNENMNNFFNFLLANSHNKKTFKNFEILEELSQNIINSYNTTHCNSLKFIIENLRMSILERIN
;
A
#
# COMPACT_ATOMS: atom_id res chain seq x y z
N PHE A 1 -25.59 9.19 -2.83
CA PHE A 1 -24.53 9.51 -1.86
C PHE A 1 -24.14 10.98 -1.98
N SER A 2 -23.56 11.57 -0.93
CA SER A 2 -23.05 12.93 -0.97
C SER A 2 -21.53 12.92 -0.82
N ILE A 3 -20.87 13.94 -1.41
CA ILE A 3 -19.42 14.12 -1.33
C ILE A 3 -19.18 15.50 -0.75
N THR A 4 -18.38 15.58 0.30
CA THR A 4 -18.02 16.84 0.95
C THR A 4 -16.51 17.04 0.88
N PHE A 5 -16.07 18.15 0.28
CA PHE A 5 -14.67 18.57 0.21
C PHE A 5 -14.41 19.75 1.14
N PHE A 6 -13.54 19.59 2.12
CA PHE A 6 -13.13 20.68 3.03
C PHE A 6 -11.91 21.45 2.57
N ASN A 7 -11.13 20.89 1.63
CA ASN A 7 -9.93 21.53 1.04
C ASN A 7 -8.96 22.15 2.06
N THR A 8 -8.75 21.48 3.20
CA THR A 8 -7.79 21.99 4.19
C THR A 8 -6.35 21.92 3.67
N PRO A 9 -5.47 22.85 4.09
CA PRO A 9 -4.07 22.86 3.66
C PRO A 9 -3.18 21.85 4.41
N PHE A 10 -3.77 20.96 5.21
CA PHE A 10 -3.00 19.97 5.96
C PHE A 10 -2.27 19.02 5.04
N LEU A 11 -0.96 18.90 5.22
CA LEU A 11 -0.09 17.99 4.47
C LEU A 11 0.09 16.66 5.21
N ARG A 12 0.38 15.61 4.46
CA ARG A 12 0.86 14.35 5.00
C ARG A 12 2.34 14.50 5.34
N THR A 13 2.70 14.36 6.61
CA THR A 13 4.09 14.55 7.05
C THR A 13 4.53 13.51 8.06
N LEU A 14 5.85 13.25 8.11
CA LEU A 14 6.48 12.45 9.16
C LEU A 14 6.54 13.21 10.50
N ASN A 15 6.56 14.54 10.45
CA ASN A 15 6.73 15.40 11.62
C ASN A 15 5.43 15.53 12.39
N ASP A 16 5.18 14.61 13.30
CA ASP A 16 4.20 14.79 14.37
C ASP A 16 4.88 14.35 15.67
N ASN A 17 5.02 15.28 16.63
CA ASN A 17 5.81 15.13 17.85
C ASN A 17 5.21 14.14 18.87
N THR A 18 4.29 13.29 18.46
CA THR A 18 3.62 12.35 19.35
C THR A 18 4.14 10.93 19.16
N ASN A 19 4.97 10.49 20.09
CA ASN A 19 5.32 9.08 20.37
C ASN A 19 6.05 8.25 19.31
N ASN A 20 6.61 8.85 18.24
CA ASN A 20 7.33 8.13 17.17
C ASN A 20 6.53 6.97 16.51
N VAL A 21 5.20 7.08 16.44
CA VAL A 21 4.32 6.11 15.77
C VAL A 21 3.43 6.85 14.78
N LEU A 22 3.41 6.40 13.52
CA LEU A 22 2.58 6.98 12.48
C LEU A 22 1.10 6.63 12.71
N GLY A 23 0.24 7.62 12.54
CA GLY A 23 -1.20 7.49 12.74
C GLY A 23 -2.03 8.24 11.69
N ALA A 24 -3.34 8.29 11.90
CA ALA A 24 -4.29 8.90 10.97
C ALA A 24 -3.94 10.36 10.58
N LYS A 25 -3.40 11.13 11.51
CA LYS A 25 -2.96 12.51 11.27
C LYS A 25 -1.87 12.59 10.19
N ASN A 26 -1.00 11.59 10.12
CA ASN A 26 0.11 11.58 9.16
C ASN A 26 -0.37 11.20 7.75
N VAL A 27 -1.38 10.34 7.61
CA VAL A 27 -1.65 9.67 6.33
C VAL A 27 -3.09 9.80 5.81
N ASN A 28 -4.12 9.87 6.68
CA ASN A 28 -5.50 9.90 6.20
C ASN A 28 -5.84 11.23 5.54
N GLY A 29 -6.58 11.19 4.43
CA GLY A 29 -7.02 12.37 3.68
C GLY A 29 -8.54 12.52 3.59
N GLY A 30 -9.28 11.45 3.85
CA GLY A 30 -10.72 11.36 3.82
C GLY A 30 -11.21 10.21 4.67
N PHE A 31 -12.52 9.99 4.65
CA PHE A 31 -13.17 8.79 5.16
C PHE A 31 -14.58 8.68 4.56
N CYS A 32 -15.10 7.47 4.51
CA CYS A 32 -16.50 7.22 4.23
C CYS A 32 -17.10 6.30 5.31
N PHE A 33 -18.42 6.30 5.42
CA PHE A 33 -19.14 5.29 6.20
C PHE A 33 -19.35 4.09 5.28
N GLY A 34 -18.34 3.20 5.24
CA GLY A 34 -18.21 2.14 4.25
C GLY A 34 -19.41 1.19 4.17
N CYS A 35 -19.57 0.58 3.00
CA CYS A 35 -20.55 -0.47 2.68
C CYS A 35 -22.01 -0.14 2.95
N GLN A 36 -22.35 1.12 3.14
CA GLN A 36 -23.72 1.58 3.18
C GLN A 36 -24.07 2.16 1.81
N ASN A 37 -24.93 1.48 1.07
CA ASN A 37 -25.52 2.04 -0.14
C ASN A 37 -25.95 3.49 0.15
N PHE A 38 -25.30 4.46 -0.52
CA PHE A 38 -25.49 5.89 -0.34
C PHE A 38 -24.82 6.56 0.90
N GLY A 39 -23.70 6.03 1.39
CA GLY A 39 -22.91 6.67 2.44
C GLY A 39 -22.32 8.01 2.00
N ASN A 40 -21.95 8.84 2.97
CA ASN A 40 -21.29 10.11 2.71
C ASN A 40 -19.78 9.89 2.60
N ILE A 41 -19.17 10.51 1.57
CA ILE A 41 -17.71 10.58 1.40
C ILE A 41 -17.25 11.96 1.87
N ILE A 42 -16.31 12.00 2.79
CA ILE A 42 -15.74 13.23 3.32
C ILE A 42 -14.26 13.27 2.99
N ILE A 43 -13.83 14.30 2.26
CA ILE A 43 -12.43 14.55 1.92
C ILE A 43 -12.01 15.86 2.56
N TYR A 44 -11.10 15.79 3.51
CA TYR A 44 -10.73 16.96 4.30
C TYR A 44 -9.35 17.53 3.94
N ARG A 45 -8.50 16.82 3.18
CA ARG A 45 -7.24 17.38 2.67
C ARG A 45 -7.37 17.79 1.21
N LYS A 46 -6.81 18.95 0.87
CA LYS A 46 -6.66 19.35 -0.53
C LYS A 46 -5.65 18.46 -1.25
N GLU A 47 -4.60 18.05 -0.54
CA GLU A 47 -3.55 17.18 -1.03
C GLU A 47 -4.13 15.84 -1.51
N GLU A 48 -3.87 15.48 -2.77
CA GLU A 48 -4.31 14.23 -3.41
C GLU A 48 -5.84 13.99 -3.37
N CYS A 49 -6.65 15.05 -3.37
CA CYS A 49 -8.10 14.95 -3.14
C CYS A 49 -8.81 13.99 -4.11
N PHE A 50 -8.42 13.93 -5.40
CA PHE A 50 -9.02 13.01 -6.36
C PHE A 50 -8.63 11.55 -6.14
N LYS A 51 -7.38 11.31 -5.75
CA LYS A 51 -6.93 9.97 -5.40
C LYS A 51 -7.65 9.48 -4.14
N VAL A 52 -7.77 10.34 -3.11
CA VAL A 52 -8.54 10.04 -1.90
C VAL A 52 -10.01 9.80 -2.23
N PHE A 53 -10.59 10.61 -3.10
CA PHE A 53 -11.98 10.39 -3.56
C PHE A 53 -12.13 9.00 -4.21
N SER A 54 -11.22 8.60 -5.10
CA SER A 54 -11.27 7.29 -5.74
C SER A 54 -11.15 6.15 -4.73
N HIS A 55 -10.31 6.31 -3.72
CA HIS A 55 -10.13 5.38 -2.60
C HIS A 55 -11.44 5.23 -1.82
N GLU A 56 -12.01 6.33 -1.32
CA GLU A 56 -13.24 6.31 -0.53
C GLU A 56 -14.46 5.84 -1.35
N LEU A 57 -14.47 6.09 -2.65
CA LEU A 57 -15.52 5.60 -3.54
C LEU A 57 -15.52 4.06 -3.63
N ILE A 58 -14.36 3.42 -3.70
CA ILE A 58 -14.25 1.96 -3.73
C ILE A 58 -14.83 1.36 -2.45
N HIS A 59 -14.51 1.92 -1.27
CA HIS A 59 -15.10 1.53 0.00
C HIS A 59 -16.61 1.74 0.02
N ASN A 60 -17.07 2.91 -0.43
CA ASN A 60 -18.50 3.25 -0.44
C ASN A 60 -19.33 2.34 -1.34
N MET A 61 -18.75 1.90 -2.47
CA MET A 61 -19.36 0.93 -3.38
C MET A 61 -19.30 -0.52 -2.90
N GLY A 62 -18.63 -0.79 -1.79
CA GLY A 62 -18.46 -2.12 -1.23
C GLY A 62 -17.61 -3.07 -2.10
N ILE A 63 -16.75 -2.54 -2.97
CA ILE A 63 -15.89 -3.36 -3.83
C ILE A 63 -14.89 -4.17 -3.00
N ASP A 64 -14.54 -3.68 -1.83
CA ASP A 64 -13.63 -4.31 -0.87
C ASP A 64 -14.35 -5.16 0.21
N GLN A 65 -15.68 -5.35 0.11
CA GLN A 65 -16.49 -6.08 1.11
C GLN A 65 -15.91 -7.46 1.43
N TYR A 66 -15.38 -8.14 0.43
CA TYR A 66 -14.80 -9.46 0.60
C TYR A 66 -13.61 -9.48 1.58
N PHE A 67 -12.76 -8.45 1.54
CA PHE A 67 -11.66 -8.31 2.51
C PHE A 67 -12.18 -8.07 3.93
N TRP A 68 -13.25 -7.28 4.07
CA TRP A 68 -13.92 -7.07 5.36
C TRP A 68 -14.46 -8.37 5.93
N ASP A 69 -15.14 -9.16 5.11
CA ASP A 69 -15.71 -10.45 5.51
C ASP A 69 -14.59 -11.42 5.94
N PHE A 70 -13.52 -11.51 5.15
CA PHE A 70 -12.35 -12.30 5.49
C PHE A 70 -11.71 -11.85 6.82
N MET A 71 -11.48 -10.55 6.98
CA MET A 71 -10.86 -10.01 8.20
C MET A 71 -11.75 -10.18 9.44
N ASN A 72 -13.08 -10.11 9.27
CA ASN A 72 -14.01 -10.39 10.35
C ASN A 72 -13.99 -11.87 10.74
N ALA A 73 -13.95 -12.78 9.77
CA ALA A 73 -13.79 -14.20 10.03
C ALA A 73 -12.44 -14.51 10.71
N ALA A 74 -11.37 -13.83 10.29
CA ALA A 74 -10.03 -13.99 10.87
C ALA A 74 -9.90 -13.51 12.33
N LYS A 75 -10.90 -12.83 12.90
CA LYS A 75 -10.94 -12.54 14.35
C LYS A 75 -11.19 -13.80 15.18
N ASN A 76 -11.85 -14.81 14.62
CA ASN A 76 -12.08 -16.07 15.28
C ASN A 76 -10.87 -17.00 15.10
N LYS A 77 -10.13 -17.26 16.19
CA LYS A 77 -8.91 -18.09 16.18
C LYS A 77 -9.11 -19.52 15.73
N GLN A 78 -10.34 -20.02 15.71
CA GLN A 78 -10.68 -21.37 15.25
C GLN A 78 -10.90 -21.45 13.74
N CYS A 79 -11.14 -20.33 13.06
CA CYS A 79 -11.39 -20.26 11.63
C CYS A 79 -10.14 -20.51 10.78
N ASN A 80 -10.35 -20.96 9.56
CA ASN A 80 -9.30 -21.14 8.58
C ASN A 80 -8.69 -19.79 8.17
N GLU A 81 -9.51 -18.76 8.05
CA GLU A 81 -9.12 -17.38 7.73
C GLU A 81 -8.09 -16.82 8.73
N TYR A 82 -8.26 -17.10 10.02
CA TYR A 82 -7.28 -16.74 11.04
C TYR A 82 -5.93 -17.42 10.81
N LYS A 83 -5.93 -18.71 10.50
CA LYS A 83 -4.69 -19.45 10.25
C LYS A 83 -3.95 -18.92 9.02
N ILE A 84 -4.69 -18.65 7.94
CA ILE A 84 -4.16 -18.06 6.70
C ILE A 84 -3.57 -16.67 6.98
N TYR A 85 -4.35 -15.80 7.62
CA TYR A 85 -3.92 -14.45 7.97
C TYR A 85 -2.68 -14.47 8.87
N LYS A 86 -2.69 -15.28 9.93
CA LYS A 86 -1.56 -15.40 10.85
C LYS A 86 -0.31 -15.93 10.16
N SER A 87 -0.45 -16.89 9.24
CA SER A 87 0.68 -17.39 8.44
C SER A 87 1.28 -16.28 7.57
N PHE A 88 0.45 -15.45 6.93
CA PHE A 88 0.91 -14.31 6.15
C PHE A 88 1.68 -13.30 7.01
N ILE A 89 1.11 -12.91 8.14
CA ILE A 89 1.70 -11.88 9.00
C ILE A 89 3.03 -12.30 9.64
N LYS A 90 3.21 -13.57 9.95
CA LYS A 90 4.47 -14.12 10.48
C LYS A 90 5.70 -13.85 9.61
N ASN A 91 5.51 -13.48 8.35
CA ASN A 91 6.60 -13.12 7.45
C ASN A 91 7.15 -11.70 7.67
N TYR A 92 6.55 -10.93 8.59
CA TYR A 92 6.94 -9.56 8.87
C TYR A 92 7.15 -9.32 10.36
N ASN A 93 8.18 -8.54 10.70
CA ASN A 93 8.45 -8.11 12.07
C ASN A 93 7.56 -6.93 12.46
N ILE A 94 6.32 -7.22 12.83
CA ILE A 94 5.31 -6.23 13.21
C ILE A 94 4.90 -6.45 14.67
N SER A 95 4.86 -5.37 15.45
CA SER A 95 4.33 -5.42 16.81
C SER A 95 2.82 -5.25 16.83
N TYR A 96 2.13 -6.25 17.36
CA TYR A 96 0.66 -6.23 17.51
C TYR A 96 0.15 -5.58 18.78
N GLU A 97 1.04 -5.07 19.65
CA GLU A 97 0.65 -4.57 20.96
C GLU A 97 -0.18 -3.28 20.93
N VAL A 98 -0.23 -2.60 19.78
CA VAL A 98 -0.97 -1.36 19.64
C VAL A 98 -2.37 -1.63 19.10
N ASN A 99 -3.31 -1.80 20.02
CA ASN A 99 -4.77 -1.69 19.82
C ASN A 99 -5.51 -2.77 19.04
N ASN A 100 -5.17 -4.07 19.11
CA ASN A 100 -5.95 -5.12 18.41
C ASN A 100 -6.19 -4.85 16.90
N ASN A 101 -5.48 -3.89 16.30
CA ASN A 101 -5.66 -3.52 14.92
C ASN A 101 -4.97 -4.53 14.02
N ASN A 102 -5.76 -5.35 13.38
CA ASN A 102 -5.30 -6.16 12.26
C ASN A 102 -4.77 -5.26 11.15
N ILE A 103 -3.77 -5.71 10.39
CA ILE A 103 -3.38 -5.05 9.16
C ILE A 103 -4.61 -4.99 8.25
N GLY A 104 -5.00 -3.81 7.85
CA GLY A 104 -6.15 -3.58 6.96
C GLY A 104 -5.83 -4.01 5.54
N LEU A 105 -6.02 -5.29 5.20
CA LEU A 105 -5.76 -5.79 3.85
C LEU A 105 -6.63 -5.10 2.80
N GLN A 106 -7.88 -4.76 3.15
CA GLN A 106 -8.77 -3.98 2.31
C GLN A 106 -8.15 -2.64 1.93
N GLU A 107 -7.44 -1.99 2.85
CA GLU A 107 -6.80 -0.70 2.62
C GLU A 107 -5.68 -0.78 1.56
N CYS A 108 -4.93 -1.88 1.54
CA CYS A 108 -3.92 -2.13 0.51
C CYS A 108 -4.55 -2.24 -0.89
N PHE A 109 -5.64 -3.00 -0.99
CA PHE A 109 -6.38 -3.20 -2.24
C PHE A 109 -6.99 -1.90 -2.73
N VAL A 110 -7.71 -1.20 -1.85
CA VAL A 110 -8.40 0.05 -2.18
C VAL A 110 -7.42 1.16 -2.54
N GLU A 111 -6.30 1.23 -1.83
CA GLU A 111 -5.24 2.20 -2.09
C GLU A 111 -4.60 2.00 -3.47
N PHE A 112 -4.33 0.74 -3.84
CA PHE A 112 -3.83 0.41 -5.17
C PHE A 112 -4.80 0.83 -6.28
N TRP A 113 -6.07 0.46 -6.16
CA TRP A 113 -7.08 0.79 -7.17
C TRP A 113 -7.42 2.28 -7.23
N GLY A 114 -7.47 2.95 -6.07
CA GLY A 114 -7.66 4.39 -6.00
C GLY A 114 -6.58 5.16 -6.74
N GLU A 115 -5.31 4.78 -6.55
CA GLU A 115 -4.18 5.33 -7.28
C GLU A 115 -4.22 4.98 -8.77
N PHE A 116 -4.52 3.72 -9.09
CA PHE A 116 -4.62 3.26 -10.47
C PHE A 116 -5.68 4.04 -11.26
N PHE A 117 -6.88 4.21 -10.73
CA PHE A 117 -7.95 4.99 -11.35
C PHE A 117 -7.60 6.48 -11.47
N ASN A 118 -6.99 7.06 -10.46
CA ASN A 118 -6.51 8.45 -10.53
C ASN A 118 -5.49 8.63 -11.66
N ASN A 119 -4.56 7.71 -11.81
CA ASN A 119 -3.54 7.71 -12.85
C ASN A 119 -4.15 7.50 -14.25
N ALA A 120 -5.13 6.60 -14.37
CA ALA A 120 -5.85 6.35 -15.62
C ALA A 120 -6.64 7.59 -16.06
N LEU A 121 -7.40 8.19 -15.15
CA LEU A 121 -8.18 9.40 -15.42
C LEU A 121 -7.28 10.58 -15.81
N THR A 122 -6.19 10.79 -15.08
CA THR A 122 -5.23 11.86 -15.38
C THR A 122 -4.61 11.68 -16.76
N SER A 123 -4.24 10.44 -17.11
CA SER A 123 -3.68 10.11 -18.42
C SER A 123 -4.68 10.31 -19.55
N PHE A 124 -5.95 9.96 -19.32
CA PHE A 124 -7.03 10.17 -20.26
C PHE A 124 -7.28 11.66 -20.52
N LEU A 125 -7.36 12.46 -19.47
CA LEU A 125 -7.56 13.91 -19.57
C LEU A 125 -6.39 14.59 -20.28
N TYR A 126 -5.17 14.18 -19.98
CA TYR A 126 -3.98 14.66 -20.68
C TYR A 126 -4.03 14.34 -22.17
N ALA A 127 -4.32 13.10 -22.55
CA ALA A 127 -4.41 12.71 -23.96
C ALA A 127 -5.52 13.47 -24.72
N ASN A 128 -6.64 13.78 -24.04
CA ASN A 128 -7.72 14.56 -24.63
C ASN A 128 -7.44 16.07 -24.70
N SER A 129 -6.58 16.61 -23.85
CA SER A 129 -6.14 18.00 -23.95
C SER A 129 -5.20 18.27 -25.14
N CYS A 130 -4.60 17.22 -25.70
CA CYS A 130 -3.80 17.33 -26.92
C CYS A 130 -4.71 17.63 -28.13
N ILE A 131 -4.37 18.71 -28.89
CA ILE A 131 -5.13 19.13 -30.08
C ILE A 131 -4.85 18.14 -31.22
N LEU A 132 -5.50 16.99 -31.19
CA LEU A 132 -5.37 15.93 -32.19
C LEU A 132 -6.76 15.45 -32.60
N SER A 133 -6.99 15.30 -33.89
CA SER A 133 -8.25 14.78 -34.44
C SER A 133 -8.29 13.24 -34.48
N ASN A 134 -7.13 12.58 -34.39
CA ASN A 134 -7.00 11.13 -34.51
C ASN A 134 -7.10 10.43 -33.15
N ASN A 135 -8.16 9.62 -32.95
CA ASN A 135 -8.39 8.87 -31.71
C ASN A 135 -7.32 7.80 -31.43
N GLU A 136 -6.77 7.18 -32.46
CA GLU A 136 -5.70 6.19 -32.32
C GLU A 136 -4.42 6.83 -31.75
N LEU A 137 -4.07 8.03 -32.22
CA LEU A 137 -2.94 8.78 -31.70
C LEU A 137 -3.19 9.23 -30.27
N LYS A 138 -4.40 9.68 -29.91
CA LYS A 138 -4.79 9.97 -28.52
C LYS A 138 -4.65 8.77 -27.62
N PHE A 139 -5.08 7.59 -28.06
CA PHE A 139 -4.95 6.35 -27.32
C PHE A 139 -3.48 5.97 -27.09
N LYS A 140 -2.61 6.16 -28.10
CA LYS A 140 -1.17 5.93 -27.99
C LYS A 140 -0.53 6.88 -26.96
N ILE A 141 -0.92 8.16 -26.95
CA ILE A 141 -0.47 9.13 -25.95
C ILE A 141 -0.94 8.72 -24.57
N TYR A 142 -2.22 8.39 -24.41
CA TYR A 142 -2.77 7.88 -23.15
C TYR A 142 -1.95 6.71 -22.61
N LYS A 143 -1.75 5.67 -23.42
CA LYS A 143 -1.02 4.47 -23.02
C LYS A 143 0.42 4.76 -22.60
N ASN A 144 1.13 5.61 -23.36
CA ASN A 144 2.50 5.98 -23.05
C ASN A 144 2.59 6.79 -21.75
N PHE A 145 1.69 7.75 -21.57
CA PHE A 145 1.68 8.62 -20.40
C PHE A 145 1.30 7.81 -19.14
N PHE A 146 0.26 7.00 -19.22
CA PHE A 146 -0.16 6.11 -18.14
C PHE A 146 0.97 5.15 -17.71
N THR A 147 1.66 4.52 -18.67
CA THR A 147 2.78 3.62 -18.35
C THR A 147 3.90 4.34 -17.61
N LYS A 148 4.23 5.57 -18.03
CA LYS A 148 5.26 6.37 -17.35
C LYS A 148 4.83 6.80 -15.95
N ILE A 149 3.58 7.22 -15.77
CA ILE A 149 3.07 7.57 -14.45
C ILE A 149 3.18 6.39 -13.49
N ILE A 150 2.73 5.20 -13.89
CA ILE A 150 2.82 4.00 -13.03
C ILE A 150 4.29 3.68 -12.67
N GLN A 151 5.23 3.89 -13.59
CA GLN A 151 6.66 3.74 -13.27
C GLN A 151 7.14 4.75 -12.23
N PHE A 152 6.70 6.00 -12.33
CA PHE A 152 7.05 7.02 -11.33
C PHE A 152 6.39 6.75 -9.99
N GLU A 153 5.11 6.33 -9.96
CA GLU A 153 4.42 5.93 -8.72
C GLU A 153 5.14 4.77 -8.02
N TYR A 154 5.61 3.80 -8.79
CA TYR A 154 6.40 2.69 -8.28
C TYR A 154 7.68 3.17 -7.57
N ILE A 155 8.46 4.06 -8.21
CA ILE A 155 9.69 4.64 -7.63
C ILE A 155 9.35 5.48 -6.40
N HIS A 156 8.33 6.33 -6.51
CA HIS A 156 7.87 7.18 -5.41
C HIS A 156 7.47 6.34 -4.20
N ASN A 157 6.71 5.26 -4.42
CA ASN A 157 6.25 4.39 -3.35
C ASN A 157 7.42 3.70 -2.63
N TYR A 158 8.44 3.24 -3.35
CA TYR A 158 9.67 2.75 -2.73
C TYR A 158 10.28 3.77 -1.77
N TYR A 159 10.37 5.02 -2.21
CA TYR A 159 10.93 6.10 -1.40
C TYR A 159 10.07 6.39 -0.16
N GLN A 160 8.75 6.36 -0.29
CA GLN A 160 7.84 6.53 0.86
C GLN A 160 8.01 5.39 1.87
N VAL A 161 8.05 4.14 1.40
CA VAL A 161 8.30 2.97 2.27
C VAL A 161 9.65 3.09 2.98
N TYR A 162 10.70 3.48 2.27
CA TYR A 162 12.01 3.74 2.86
C TYR A 162 11.92 4.74 4.03
N LYS A 163 11.24 5.88 3.84
CA LYS A 163 11.08 6.90 4.90
C LYS A 163 10.32 6.36 6.11
N ILE A 164 9.25 5.60 5.87
CA ILE A 164 8.44 4.98 6.93
C ILE A 164 9.27 3.97 7.74
N LEU A 165 10.07 3.15 7.08
CA LEU A 165 10.97 2.21 7.75
C LEU A 165 12.01 2.95 8.58
N LYS A 166 12.64 4.00 8.04
CA LYS A 166 13.60 4.83 8.79
C LYS A 166 12.96 5.52 9.99
N PHE A 167 11.73 5.99 9.87
CA PHE A 167 10.97 6.56 10.98
C PHE A 167 10.76 5.53 12.12
N ASN A 168 10.57 4.26 11.77
CA ASN A 168 10.50 3.14 12.72
C ASN A 168 11.89 2.61 13.15
N ASN A 169 12.99 3.28 12.80
CA ASN A 169 14.36 2.85 13.03
C ASN A 169 14.67 1.45 12.44
N MET A 170 14.05 1.13 11.32
CA MET A 170 14.18 -0.13 10.59
C MET A 170 14.79 0.07 9.22
N ASN A 171 15.39 -0.98 8.68
CA ASN A 171 15.64 -1.14 7.25
C ASN A 171 14.73 -2.25 6.68
N TYR A 172 14.76 -2.47 5.37
CA TYR A 172 13.91 -3.47 4.75
C TYR A 172 14.22 -4.91 5.21
N ASN A 173 15.49 -5.21 5.49
CA ASN A 173 15.89 -6.50 6.04
C ASN A 173 15.38 -6.74 7.47
N ASP A 174 15.19 -5.67 8.26
CA ASP A 174 14.61 -5.77 9.59
C ASP A 174 13.11 -6.07 9.54
N LEU A 175 12.42 -5.63 8.46
CA LEU A 175 10.99 -5.83 8.29
C LEU A 175 10.64 -7.27 7.93
N ILE A 176 11.42 -7.89 7.06
CA ILE A 176 11.15 -9.23 6.52
C ILE A 176 11.76 -10.29 7.42
N VAL A 177 10.93 -11.19 7.93
CA VAL A 177 11.42 -12.35 8.68
C VAL A 177 12.17 -13.29 7.74
N LYS A 178 13.46 -13.42 7.95
CA LYS A 178 14.26 -14.41 7.23
C LYS A 178 13.87 -15.78 7.77
N ASN A 179 13.12 -16.54 6.98
CA ASN A 179 12.96 -17.97 7.25
C ASN A 179 14.36 -18.61 7.15
N ILE A 180 14.98 -18.89 8.29
CA ILE A 180 16.15 -19.74 8.36
C ILE A 180 15.63 -21.17 8.18
N HIS A 181 15.19 -21.50 6.95
CA HIS A 181 15.12 -22.89 6.55
C HIS A 181 16.55 -23.31 6.23
N ASN A 182 17.20 -23.88 7.23
CA ASN A 182 18.30 -24.79 6.96
C ASN A 182 17.72 -25.92 6.07
N ASP A 183 18.05 -25.87 4.78
CA ASP A 183 18.07 -27.09 3.96
C ASP A 183 18.96 -28.10 4.70
N ASN A 184 18.35 -29.09 5.25
CA ASN A 184 18.82 -30.44 5.60
C ASN A 184 18.23 -30.87 6.95
N ASN A 185 17.14 -31.61 6.84
CA ASN A 185 16.79 -32.79 7.61
C ASN A 185 15.28 -32.92 7.76
N ILE A 186 14.69 -33.59 6.76
CA ILE A 186 13.40 -34.25 6.94
C ILE A 186 13.68 -35.43 7.87
N HIS A 187 13.39 -35.27 9.14
CA HIS A 187 13.11 -36.39 10.02
C HIS A 187 11.85 -36.08 10.84
N ASN A 188 10.86 -36.93 10.61
CA ASN A 188 9.63 -37.05 11.38
C ASN A 188 9.88 -36.91 12.88
N ASN A 189 9.22 -35.94 13.52
CA ASN A 189 8.77 -36.14 14.89
C ASN A 189 7.57 -35.21 15.16
N ASN A 190 6.41 -35.84 15.24
CA ASN A 190 5.20 -35.28 15.85
C ASN A 190 5.47 -35.07 17.35
N ASN A 191 5.82 -33.88 17.74
CA ASN A 191 5.68 -33.44 19.12
C ASN A 191 5.48 -31.92 19.11
N ILE A 192 4.26 -31.53 19.44
CA ILE A 192 3.88 -30.16 19.78
C ILE A 192 4.55 -29.87 21.13
N HIS A 193 5.65 -29.15 21.13
CA HIS A 193 6.23 -28.61 22.35
C HIS A 193 6.10 -27.07 22.36
N ASP A 194 5.64 -26.58 23.49
CA ASP A 194 5.53 -25.18 23.84
C ASP A 194 6.84 -24.40 23.55
N ASP A 195 6.70 -23.32 22.78
CA ASP A 195 7.78 -22.39 22.44
C ASP A 195 8.22 -21.54 23.64
N ASN A 196 8.97 -22.13 24.56
CA ASN A 196 9.70 -21.40 25.62
C ASN A 196 11.22 -21.61 25.52
N ASN A 197 11.82 -21.43 24.34
CA ASN A 197 13.26 -21.29 24.23
C ASN A 197 13.60 -20.05 23.38
N ILE A 198 13.60 -18.91 24.05
CA ILE A 198 14.21 -17.68 23.56
C ILE A 198 15.72 -17.83 23.74
N HIS A 199 16.44 -18.14 22.67
CA HIS A 199 17.89 -17.95 22.65
C HIS A 199 18.21 -16.46 22.82
N ASN A 200 18.91 -16.14 23.90
CA ASN A 200 19.46 -14.83 24.27
C ASN A 200 20.56 -14.41 23.26
N ASP A 201 20.20 -14.03 22.06
CA ASP A 201 20.98 -13.08 21.29
C ASP A 201 20.42 -11.68 21.59
N ASN A 202 21.21 -10.82 22.22
CA ASN A 202 20.91 -9.42 22.55
C ASN A 202 20.70 -8.53 21.29
N LYS A 203 20.10 -9.04 20.23
CA LYS A 203 19.56 -8.24 19.13
C LYS A 203 18.22 -7.69 19.58
N ILE A 204 18.19 -6.40 19.90
CA ILE A 204 16.93 -5.65 20.06
C ILE A 204 16.12 -5.91 18.78
N HIS A 205 15.12 -6.80 18.86
CA HIS A 205 14.21 -7.03 17.75
C HIS A 205 13.44 -5.73 17.49
N LYS A 206 13.79 -5.07 16.38
CA LYS A 206 13.08 -3.89 15.92
C LYS A 206 11.77 -4.34 15.30
N ASN A 207 10.66 -3.98 15.92
CA ASN A 207 9.33 -4.29 15.42
C ASN A 207 8.70 -3.03 14.84
N TYR A 208 8.09 -3.16 13.66
CA TYR A 208 7.30 -2.11 13.03
C TYR A 208 6.06 -1.78 13.89
N LYS A 209 5.77 -0.48 14.04
CA LYS A 209 4.64 0.03 14.84
C LYS A 209 3.85 1.08 14.08
N GLU A 210 2.52 1.03 14.22
CA GLU A 210 1.60 2.02 13.64
C GLU A 210 0.31 2.14 14.46
N HIS A 211 -0.38 3.28 14.31
CA HIS A 211 -1.71 3.53 14.90
C HIS A 211 -2.85 3.51 13.88
N THR A 212 -2.54 3.34 12.60
CA THR A 212 -3.48 3.22 11.50
C THR A 212 -2.88 2.30 10.44
N HIS A 213 -3.51 2.15 9.29
CA HIS A 213 -3.13 1.20 8.24
C HIS A 213 -1.94 1.65 7.36
N VAL A 214 -0.91 2.29 7.94
CA VAL A 214 0.27 2.78 7.20
C VAL A 214 0.99 1.64 6.47
N PHE A 215 1.11 0.47 7.12
CA PHE A 215 1.68 -0.73 6.53
C PHE A 215 0.97 -1.11 5.22
N SER A 216 -0.34 -1.08 5.24
CA SER A 216 -1.17 -1.41 4.08
C SER A 216 -1.10 -0.35 3.00
N TYR A 217 -1.20 0.92 3.36
CA TYR A 217 -1.19 2.04 2.41
C TYR A 217 0.11 2.17 1.62
N TYR A 218 1.24 1.80 2.21
CA TYR A 218 2.54 1.99 1.58
C TYR A 218 3.27 0.68 1.31
N ILE A 219 3.42 -0.18 2.33
CA ILE A 219 4.30 -1.35 2.22
C ILE A 219 3.61 -2.44 1.39
N LEU A 220 2.39 -2.84 1.74
CA LEU A 220 1.67 -3.85 0.97
C LEU A 220 1.31 -3.34 -0.43
N LYS A 221 0.93 -2.06 -0.57
CA LYS A 221 0.68 -1.44 -1.88
C LYS A 221 1.93 -1.50 -2.77
N LEU A 222 3.13 -1.24 -2.22
CA LEU A 222 4.37 -1.39 -2.99
C LEU A 222 4.50 -2.78 -3.59
N PHE A 223 4.17 -3.84 -2.83
CA PHE A 223 4.25 -5.20 -3.33
C PHE A 223 3.26 -5.48 -4.47
N LEU A 224 2.12 -4.80 -4.50
CA LEU A 224 1.20 -4.84 -5.65
C LEU A 224 1.76 -4.08 -6.86
N LEU A 225 2.44 -2.95 -6.63
CA LEU A 225 3.04 -2.14 -7.70
C LEU A 225 4.26 -2.80 -8.35
N ILE A 226 5.00 -3.65 -7.64
CA ILE A 226 6.19 -4.37 -8.16
C ILE A 226 5.83 -5.17 -9.41
N ASP A 227 4.69 -5.86 -9.39
CA ASP A 227 4.14 -6.56 -10.54
C ASP A 227 2.66 -6.21 -10.73
N TYR A 228 2.39 -4.92 -10.98
CA TYR A 228 1.02 -4.43 -11.10
C TYR A 228 0.23 -5.12 -12.23
N LYS A 229 0.91 -5.55 -13.30
CA LYS A 229 0.24 -6.26 -14.42
C LYS A 229 -0.20 -7.65 -14.00
N GLY A 230 0.68 -8.40 -13.33
CA GLY A 230 0.33 -9.71 -12.76
C GLY A 230 -0.82 -9.59 -11.76
N PHE A 231 -0.78 -8.57 -10.89
CA PHE A 231 -1.87 -8.33 -9.94
C PHE A 231 -3.20 -8.02 -10.65
N ILE A 232 -3.23 -7.12 -11.62
CA ILE A 232 -4.44 -6.78 -12.38
C ILE A 232 -5.00 -8.02 -13.07
N ASN A 233 -4.16 -8.79 -13.75
CA ASN A 233 -4.59 -10.00 -14.47
C ASN A 233 -5.14 -11.08 -13.54
N SER A 234 -4.68 -11.16 -12.29
CA SER A 234 -5.15 -12.13 -11.30
C SER A 234 -6.40 -11.68 -10.54
N SER A 235 -6.62 -10.37 -10.42
CA SER A 235 -7.69 -9.80 -9.60
C SER A 235 -8.93 -9.35 -10.38
N ILE A 236 -8.85 -9.26 -11.70
CA ILE A 236 -9.97 -8.80 -12.55
C ILE A 236 -10.27 -9.83 -13.63
N SER A 237 -11.55 -10.14 -13.80
CA SER A 237 -12.07 -10.72 -15.03
C SER A 237 -12.87 -9.67 -15.79
N LEU A 238 -12.63 -9.59 -17.11
CA LEU A 238 -13.38 -8.73 -18.01
C LEU A 238 -14.43 -9.58 -18.71
N SER A 239 -15.69 -9.17 -18.62
CA SER A 239 -16.77 -9.71 -19.44
C SER A 239 -17.44 -8.61 -20.24
N ILE A 240 -17.97 -8.95 -21.41
CA ILE A 240 -18.75 -8.02 -22.23
C ILE A 240 -20.19 -8.50 -22.18
N ILE A 241 -21.06 -7.70 -21.59
CA ILE A 241 -22.51 -7.94 -21.54
C ILE A 241 -23.18 -6.73 -22.19
N ASP A 242 -24.00 -6.95 -23.21
CA ASP A 242 -24.73 -5.89 -23.93
C ASP A 242 -23.82 -4.75 -24.46
N ASN A 243 -22.64 -5.07 -24.97
CA ASN A 243 -21.61 -4.11 -25.40
C ASN A 243 -21.04 -3.23 -24.29
N ILE A 244 -21.27 -3.57 -23.02
CA ILE A 244 -20.70 -2.90 -21.87
C ILE A 244 -19.59 -3.77 -21.30
N TYR A 245 -18.41 -3.18 -21.08
CA TYR A 245 -17.33 -3.86 -20.36
C TYR A 245 -17.66 -3.92 -18.88
N ASN A 246 -17.88 -5.13 -18.38
CA ASN A 246 -18.02 -5.38 -16.96
C ASN A 246 -16.69 -5.80 -16.36
N ILE A 247 -16.25 -5.08 -15.35
CA ILE A 247 -15.07 -5.41 -14.56
C ILE A 247 -15.55 -6.18 -13.34
N ASN A 248 -15.25 -7.48 -13.31
CA ASN A 248 -15.56 -8.30 -12.15
C ASN A 248 -14.29 -8.50 -11.31
N PHE A 249 -14.32 -8.06 -10.08
CA PHE A 249 -13.27 -8.38 -9.11
C PHE A 249 -13.48 -9.80 -8.61
N SER A 250 -12.49 -10.66 -8.82
CA SER A 250 -12.57 -12.07 -8.39
C SER A 250 -12.62 -12.16 -6.86
N GLN A 251 -13.68 -12.79 -6.31
CA GLN A 251 -13.97 -12.76 -4.88
C GLN A 251 -14.15 -14.19 -4.31
N THR A 252 -13.12 -15.03 -4.31
CA THR A 252 -13.19 -16.36 -3.70
C THR A 252 -12.11 -16.59 -2.65
N ASN A 253 -12.31 -17.53 -1.71
CA ASN A 253 -11.30 -17.88 -0.69
C ASN A 253 -9.97 -18.36 -1.29
N GLU A 254 -10.00 -18.98 -2.46
CA GLU A 254 -8.81 -19.31 -3.24
C GLU A 254 -8.03 -18.04 -3.62
N ASN A 255 -8.74 -16.96 -3.90
CA ASN A 255 -8.13 -15.69 -4.28
C ASN A 255 -7.42 -14.98 -3.13
N MET A 256 -7.85 -15.17 -1.86
CA MET A 256 -7.10 -14.62 -0.72
C MET A 256 -5.74 -15.30 -0.55
N ASN A 257 -5.66 -16.62 -0.72
CA ASN A 257 -4.38 -17.31 -0.72
C ASN A 257 -3.49 -16.83 -1.88
N ASN A 258 -4.06 -16.67 -3.06
CA ASN A 258 -3.34 -16.15 -4.22
C ASN A 258 -2.89 -14.70 -3.99
N PHE A 259 -3.72 -13.86 -3.38
CA PHE A 259 -3.37 -12.50 -3.00
C PHE A 259 -2.20 -12.46 -2.00
N PHE A 260 -2.24 -13.28 -0.94
CA PHE A 260 -1.13 -13.39 0.02
C PHE A 260 0.15 -13.93 -0.61
N ASN A 261 0.05 -14.97 -1.43
CA ASN A 261 1.19 -15.53 -2.14
C ASN A 261 1.82 -14.50 -3.08
N PHE A 262 1.00 -13.68 -3.74
CA PHE A 262 1.46 -12.59 -4.59
C PHE A 262 2.23 -11.53 -3.80
N LEU A 263 1.70 -11.10 -2.66
CA LEU A 263 2.36 -10.15 -1.76
C LEU A 263 3.69 -10.71 -1.23
N LEU A 264 3.71 -11.98 -0.80
CA LEU A 264 4.91 -12.64 -0.29
C LEU A 264 5.98 -12.82 -1.36
N ALA A 265 5.60 -13.26 -2.57
CA ALA A 265 6.55 -13.40 -3.67
C ALA A 265 7.26 -12.09 -3.99
N ASN A 266 6.52 -10.96 -3.98
CA ASN A 266 7.09 -9.65 -4.24
C ASN A 266 7.89 -9.10 -3.05
N SER A 267 7.46 -9.35 -1.81
CA SER A 267 8.22 -8.92 -0.63
C SER A 267 9.56 -9.65 -0.47
N HIS A 268 9.65 -10.93 -0.86
CA HIS A 268 10.88 -11.73 -0.79
C HIS A 268 11.73 -11.69 -2.06
N ASN A 269 11.34 -10.87 -3.06
CA ASN A 269 12.08 -10.77 -4.32
C ASN A 269 13.44 -10.09 -4.10
N LYS A 270 14.53 -10.73 -4.56
CA LYS A 270 15.90 -10.19 -4.47
C LYS A 270 16.04 -8.79 -5.06
N LYS A 271 15.29 -8.48 -6.13
CA LYS A 271 15.26 -7.15 -6.74
C LYS A 271 14.69 -6.10 -5.79
N THR A 272 13.69 -6.46 -4.98
CA THR A 272 13.12 -5.57 -3.96
C THR A 272 14.18 -5.19 -2.93
N PHE A 273 14.91 -6.14 -2.39
CA PHE A 273 16.03 -5.88 -1.46
C PHE A 273 17.08 -4.95 -2.07
N LYS A 274 17.54 -5.26 -3.30
CA LYS A 274 18.51 -4.43 -4.00
C LYS A 274 18.04 -2.99 -4.22
N ASN A 275 16.74 -2.81 -4.55
CA ASN A 275 16.18 -1.47 -4.73
C ASN A 275 16.21 -0.67 -3.42
N PHE A 276 15.96 -1.29 -2.27
CA PHE A 276 16.07 -0.61 -0.98
C PHE A 276 17.51 -0.25 -0.61
N GLU A 277 18.50 -1.07 -0.96
CA GLU A 277 19.94 -0.74 -0.79
C GLU A 277 20.31 0.51 -1.62
N ILE A 278 19.90 0.57 -2.88
CA ILE A 278 20.12 1.74 -3.75
C ILE A 278 19.44 2.99 -3.19
N LEU A 279 18.21 2.85 -2.69
CA LEU A 279 17.47 3.97 -2.10
C LEU A 279 18.11 4.48 -0.82
N GLU A 280 18.72 3.62 -0.03
CA GLU A 280 19.46 4.04 1.16
C GLU A 280 20.60 4.99 0.80
N GLU A 281 21.38 4.64 -0.21
CA GLU A 281 22.47 5.47 -0.72
C GLU A 281 21.96 6.81 -1.29
N LEU A 282 20.93 6.76 -2.15
CA LEU A 282 20.33 7.96 -2.73
C LEU A 282 19.71 8.90 -1.69
N SER A 283 19.05 8.32 -0.69
CA SER A 283 18.40 9.11 0.37
C SER A 283 19.42 9.80 1.25
N GLN A 284 20.57 9.17 1.53
CA GLN A 284 21.65 9.80 2.27
C GLN A 284 22.21 11.00 1.49
N ASN A 285 22.32 10.89 0.18
CA ASN A 285 22.76 12.01 -0.69
C ASN A 285 21.74 13.18 -0.66
N ILE A 286 20.43 12.88 -0.66
CA ILE A 286 19.39 13.92 -0.53
C ILE A 286 19.49 14.63 0.82
N ILE A 287 19.65 13.88 1.92
CA ILE A 287 19.79 14.46 3.27
C ILE A 287 21.06 15.32 3.37
N ASN A 288 22.17 14.83 2.86
CA ASN A 288 23.44 15.59 2.84
C ASN A 288 23.29 16.89 2.05
N SER A 289 22.64 16.82 0.88
CA SER A 289 22.36 18.01 0.06
C SER A 289 21.45 19.01 0.77
N TYR A 290 20.43 18.53 1.50
CA TYR A 290 19.58 19.40 2.32
C TYR A 290 20.38 20.08 3.43
N ASN A 291 21.21 19.34 4.16
CA ASN A 291 22.02 19.87 5.25
C ASN A 291 23.00 20.96 4.79
N THR A 292 23.44 20.91 3.54
CA THR A 292 24.36 21.92 2.96
C THR A 292 23.63 23.10 2.35
N THR A 293 22.47 22.89 1.72
CA THR A 293 21.77 23.93 0.94
C THR A 293 20.55 24.51 1.64
N HIS A 294 20.00 23.82 2.65
CA HIS A 294 18.74 24.15 3.33
C HIS A 294 17.55 24.38 2.36
N CYS A 295 17.57 23.71 1.21
CA CYS A 295 16.57 23.87 0.18
C CYS A 295 15.18 23.37 0.62
N ASN A 296 14.18 24.25 0.58
CA ASN A 296 12.80 23.93 0.99
C ASN A 296 12.18 22.77 0.19
N SER A 297 12.51 22.63 -1.09
CA SER A 297 12.04 21.51 -1.91
C SER A 297 12.59 20.17 -1.43
N LEU A 298 13.87 20.12 -1.02
CA LEU A 298 14.47 18.93 -0.45
C LEU A 298 13.86 18.61 0.93
N LYS A 299 13.61 19.62 1.76
CA LYS A 299 12.90 19.45 3.02
C LYS A 299 11.52 18.82 2.80
N PHE A 300 10.76 19.34 1.84
CA PHE A 300 9.46 18.78 1.49
C PHE A 300 9.55 17.31 1.07
N ILE A 301 10.52 16.95 0.21
CA ILE A 301 10.72 15.55 -0.22
C ILE A 301 11.02 14.63 0.97
N ILE A 302 11.82 15.09 1.93
CA ILE A 302 12.22 14.32 3.11
C ILE A 302 11.03 14.11 4.05
N GLU A 303 10.26 15.15 4.32
CA GLU A 303 9.23 15.15 5.37
C GLU A 303 7.85 14.71 4.89
N ASN A 304 7.52 14.87 3.61
CA ASN A 304 6.17 14.62 3.09
C ASN A 304 5.88 13.12 2.92
N LEU A 305 4.67 12.69 3.30
CA LEU A 305 4.16 11.32 3.20
C LEU A 305 3.05 11.19 2.15
N ARG A 306 3.13 11.88 1.03
CA ARG A 306 2.16 11.70 -0.06
C ARG A 306 2.14 10.26 -0.55
N MET A 307 0.97 9.76 -0.85
CA MET A 307 0.77 8.39 -1.33
C MET A 307 0.89 8.27 -2.84
N SER A 308 0.79 9.40 -3.58
CA SER A 308 0.92 9.49 -5.03
C SER A 308 1.75 10.70 -5.43
N ILE A 309 2.46 10.62 -6.56
CA ILE A 309 3.16 11.76 -7.16
C ILE A 309 2.21 12.73 -7.84
N LEU A 310 1.05 12.24 -8.28
CA LEU A 310 0.09 13.07 -9.00
C LEU A 310 -0.71 13.93 -8.04
N GLU A 311 -0.51 15.22 -8.16
CA GLU A 311 -1.37 16.22 -7.58
C GLU A 311 -1.82 17.17 -8.67
N ARG A 312 -3.11 17.43 -8.75
CA ARG A 312 -3.58 18.55 -9.53
C ARG A 312 -3.33 19.80 -8.72
N ILE A 313 -2.27 20.48 -9.09
CA ILE A 313 -2.05 21.87 -8.67
C ILE A 313 -3.04 22.69 -9.50
N ASN A 314 -4.09 23.19 -8.84
CA ASN A 314 -4.95 24.20 -9.42
C ASN A 314 -4.30 25.55 -9.30
#